data_b1b81b3f9c2431273230675203b9c420
#
_entry.id   b1b81b3f9c2431273230675203b9c420
#
_cell.length_a   1.000
_cell.length_b   1.000
_cell.length_c   1.000
_cell.angle_alpha   90.00
_cell.angle_beta   90.00
_cell.angle_gamma   90.00
#
_symmetry.space_group_name_H-M   'P 1'
#
loop_
_entity.id
_entity.type
_entity.pdbx_description
1 polymer ?
#
loop_
_entity_poly.entity_id
_entity_poly.type
_entity_poly.pdbx_seq_one_letter_code
_entity_poly.pdbx_strand_id
1 'polypeptide(L)'
;MDRRSLFVASCFALVVTSLSFGIRAGILNDLQGHFALTDSQISTIAATAFWGFPISMVIGGMLVDRLGMKPLMYLAFLMHLGGILLTIYANGYMSLFLSTLMIGLGNGMVEAVCNPLVASIYPENKTTKLNHFHLWFPGGIVLGTLISFVFTNLDWGWKAQMGTMLLPLAIYGYLFSKTEFPVTERVKSGVSEADMYKNLLQPLFLFMMICMLGTAITELFTGQYIDVLLHSVSENAILILFISSGVMTLGRGLAEGVVKTLTPTGMLLGSAVVSTLGLYLLATQDGGMLFVSAAVFGLGVTFFWPTMIGFVAENLPNTGAVGLSVMGAAGMFAVSLYMQAMGGYYEGLVGDMNDVEAGRTVLRTTLFMPIVLSAAFAGLYVYMRKRNAA
;
A
#
# COMPACT_ATOMS: atom_id res chain seq x y z
N MET A 1 -0.17 -10.18 -27.40
CA MET A 1 -0.06 -9.57 -26.06
C MET A 1 0.94 -10.36 -25.22
N ASP A 2 2.03 -9.76 -24.81
CA ASP A 2 3.02 -10.41 -23.95
C ASP A 2 2.63 -10.21 -22.47
N ARG A 3 1.97 -11.22 -21.89
CA ARG A 3 1.53 -11.23 -20.48
C ARG A 3 2.69 -11.02 -19.50
N ARG A 4 3.86 -11.62 -19.82
CA ARG A 4 5.03 -11.56 -18.93
C ARG A 4 5.60 -10.14 -18.89
N SER A 5 5.77 -9.51 -20.05
CA SER A 5 6.27 -8.12 -20.10
C SER A 5 5.33 -7.13 -19.44
N LEU A 6 4.00 -7.28 -19.61
CA LEU A 6 3.01 -6.46 -18.90
C LEU A 6 3.10 -6.64 -17.38
N PHE A 7 3.22 -7.86 -16.90
CA PHE A 7 3.35 -8.14 -15.47
C PHE A 7 4.64 -7.57 -14.89
N VAL A 8 5.77 -7.77 -15.56
CA VAL A 8 7.07 -7.22 -15.14
C VAL A 8 7.04 -5.70 -15.12
N ALA A 9 6.47 -5.07 -16.16
CA ALA A 9 6.31 -3.62 -16.21
C ALA A 9 5.45 -3.10 -15.05
N SER A 10 4.35 -3.79 -14.71
CA SER A 10 3.51 -3.48 -13.56
C SER A 10 4.30 -3.57 -12.25
N CYS A 11 5.13 -4.60 -12.08
CA CYS A 11 5.99 -4.75 -10.90
C CYS A 11 6.98 -3.58 -10.78
N PHE A 12 7.64 -3.16 -11.87
CA PHE A 12 8.54 -2.00 -11.85
C PHE A 12 7.79 -0.68 -11.58
N ALA A 13 6.57 -0.51 -12.08
CA ALA A 13 5.74 0.64 -11.76
C ALA A 13 5.41 0.68 -10.25
N LEU A 14 5.10 -0.46 -9.65
CA LEU A 14 4.86 -0.57 -8.21
C LEU A 14 6.15 -0.38 -7.39
N VAL A 15 7.31 -0.77 -7.91
CA VAL A 15 8.62 -0.46 -7.30
C VAL A 15 8.85 1.05 -7.24
N VAL A 16 8.53 1.82 -8.30
CA VAL A 16 8.63 3.29 -8.24
C VAL A 16 7.71 3.84 -7.16
N THR A 17 6.47 3.36 -7.10
CA THR A 17 5.51 3.72 -6.05
C THR A 17 6.10 3.47 -4.66
N SER A 18 6.58 2.28 -4.38
CA SER A 18 7.06 1.88 -3.06
C SER A 18 8.40 2.52 -2.68
N LEU A 19 9.32 2.70 -3.64
CA LEU A 19 10.54 3.46 -3.42
C LEU A 19 10.24 4.90 -3.00
N SER A 20 9.18 5.52 -3.55
CA SER A 20 8.79 6.88 -3.15
C SER A 20 8.43 6.98 -1.67
N PHE A 21 7.91 5.92 -1.05
CA PHE A 21 7.65 5.87 0.39
C PHE A 21 8.95 5.63 1.18
N GLY A 22 9.76 4.63 0.80
CA GLY A 22 10.99 4.28 1.51
C GLY A 22 12.06 5.38 1.45
N ILE A 23 12.34 5.94 0.28
CA ILE A 23 13.33 7.01 0.10
C ILE A 23 12.86 8.28 0.79
N ARG A 24 11.59 8.68 0.60
CA ARG A 24 11.06 9.89 1.23
C ARG A 24 11.19 9.85 2.75
N ALA A 25 10.87 8.74 3.39
CA ALA A 25 11.04 8.61 4.84
C ALA A 25 12.49 8.92 5.28
N GLY A 26 13.48 8.48 4.51
CA GLY A 26 14.89 8.71 4.81
C GLY A 26 15.41 10.14 4.54
N ILE A 27 14.77 10.89 3.62
CA ILE A 27 15.27 12.23 3.20
C ILE A 27 14.47 13.42 3.78
N LEU A 28 13.37 13.18 4.53
CA LEU A 28 12.52 14.27 5.02
C LEU A 28 13.30 15.29 5.86
N ASN A 29 14.15 14.84 6.78
CA ASN A 29 14.95 15.71 7.63
C ASN A 29 15.98 16.52 6.81
N ASP A 30 16.59 15.90 5.80
CA ASP A 30 17.52 16.57 4.89
C ASP A 30 16.82 17.68 4.11
N LEU A 31 15.61 17.40 3.60
CA LEU A 31 14.79 18.40 2.90
C LEU A 31 14.37 19.54 3.82
N GLN A 32 13.96 19.23 5.05
CA GLN A 32 13.59 20.22 6.05
C GLN A 32 14.74 21.17 6.34
N GLY A 33 15.93 20.62 6.63
CA GLY A 33 17.13 21.41 6.91
C GLY A 33 17.62 22.20 5.70
N HIS A 34 17.66 21.56 4.50
CA HIS A 34 18.17 22.20 3.28
C HIS A 34 17.33 23.41 2.83
N PHE A 35 16.02 23.34 2.99
CA PHE A 35 15.10 24.41 2.57
C PHE A 35 14.58 25.26 3.74
N ALA A 36 15.10 25.05 4.95
CA ALA A 36 14.68 25.75 6.18
C ALA A 36 13.14 25.70 6.39
N LEU A 37 12.54 24.54 6.19
CA LEU A 37 11.08 24.35 6.30
C LEU A 37 10.65 24.21 7.76
N THR A 38 9.47 24.76 8.08
CA THR A 38 8.84 24.50 9.39
C THR A 38 8.32 23.07 9.47
N ASP A 39 8.08 22.56 10.70
CA ASP A 39 7.49 21.23 10.93
C ASP A 39 6.12 21.09 10.25
N SER A 40 5.32 22.14 10.27
CA SER A 40 4.04 22.19 9.57
C SER A 40 4.19 22.06 8.05
N GLN A 41 5.19 22.72 7.47
CA GLN A 41 5.45 22.66 6.02
C GLN A 41 5.92 21.27 5.59
N ILE A 42 6.88 20.68 6.30
CA ILE A 42 7.38 19.34 5.95
C ILE A 42 6.30 18.26 6.14
N SER A 43 5.49 18.37 7.20
CA SER A 43 4.34 17.50 7.43
C SER A 43 3.29 17.62 6.33
N THR A 44 3.01 18.85 5.86
CA THR A 44 2.09 19.09 4.74
C THR A 44 2.62 18.46 3.45
N ILE A 45 3.91 18.62 3.13
CA ILE A 45 4.56 17.98 1.99
C ILE A 45 4.42 16.45 2.10
N ALA A 46 4.75 15.85 3.24
CA ALA A 46 4.64 14.42 3.44
C ALA A 46 3.20 13.90 3.25
N ALA A 47 2.22 14.63 3.74
CA ALA A 47 0.81 14.27 3.64
C ALA A 47 0.29 14.23 2.20
N THR A 48 0.84 15.04 1.27
CA THR A 48 0.36 15.08 -0.13
C THR A 48 0.45 13.74 -0.83
N ALA A 49 1.43 12.91 -0.49
CA ALA A 49 1.56 11.58 -1.06
C ALA A 49 0.43 10.64 -0.61
N PHE A 50 -0.08 10.82 0.60
CA PHE A 50 -1.13 9.97 1.16
C PHE A 50 -2.52 10.34 0.65
N TRP A 51 -2.85 11.62 0.48
CA TRP A 51 -4.15 11.99 -0.05
C TRP A 51 -4.18 12.13 -1.58
N GLY A 52 -3.06 12.43 -2.23
CA GLY A 52 -2.95 12.39 -3.69
C GLY A 52 -3.17 11.00 -4.26
N PHE A 53 -2.71 9.96 -3.56
CA PHE A 53 -2.85 8.56 -3.95
C PHE A 53 -4.33 8.12 -4.12
N PRO A 54 -5.21 8.19 -3.10
CA PRO A 54 -6.60 7.76 -3.25
C PRO A 54 -7.39 8.61 -4.24
N ILE A 55 -7.11 9.91 -4.36
CA ILE A 55 -7.77 10.78 -5.33
C ILE A 55 -7.51 10.29 -6.75
N SER A 56 -6.24 10.10 -7.11
CA SER A 56 -5.90 9.66 -8.46
C SER A 56 -6.32 8.20 -8.72
N MET A 57 -6.35 7.38 -7.68
CA MET A 57 -6.82 5.99 -7.78
C MET A 57 -8.31 5.92 -8.14
N VAL A 58 -9.16 6.73 -7.50
CA VAL A 58 -10.60 6.80 -7.84
C VAL A 58 -10.80 7.35 -9.24
N ILE A 59 -10.14 8.48 -9.56
CA ILE A 59 -10.25 9.10 -10.90
C ILE A 59 -9.75 8.14 -11.98
N GLY A 60 -8.61 7.48 -11.77
CA GLY A 60 -8.05 6.51 -12.70
C GLY A 60 -8.98 5.31 -12.92
N GLY A 61 -9.55 4.77 -11.83
CA GLY A 61 -10.52 3.67 -11.90
C GLY A 61 -11.76 4.01 -12.74
N MET A 62 -12.26 5.25 -12.62
CA MET A 62 -13.39 5.75 -13.44
C MET A 62 -13.02 5.94 -14.92
N LEU A 63 -11.76 6.30 -15.18
CA LEU A 63 -11.29 6.62 -16.54
C LEU A 63 -10.74 5.41 -17.29
N VAL A 64 -10.30 4.35 -16.59
CA VAL A 64 -9.57 3.23 -17.22
C VAL A 64 -10.39 2.51 -18.29
N ASP A 65 -11.68 2.38 -18.10
CA ASP A 65 -12.57 1.74 -19.07
C ASP A 65 -12.92 2.63 -20.28
N ARG A 66 -12.83 3.94 -20.11
CA ARG A 66 -13.13 4.93 -21.16
C ARG A 66 -11.92 5.30 -22.00
N LEU A 67 -10.79 5.54 -21.34
CA LEU A 67 -9.55 5.97 -21.99
C LEU A 67 -8.62 4.80 -22.31
N GLY A 68 -8.84 3.65 -21.68
CA GLY A 68 -7.95 2.50 -21.73
C GLY A 68 -6.79 2.59 -20.72
N MET A 69 -6.17 1.46 -20.45
CA MET A 69 -5.08 1.34 -19.46
C MET A 69 -3.79 2.04 -19.90
N LYS A 70 -3.44 1.98 -21.19
CA LYS A 70 -2.15 2.47 -21.71
C LYS A 70 -1.99 3.98 -21.58
N PRO A 71 -2.95 4.85 -21.98
CA PRO A 71 -2.87 6.30 -21.77
C PRO A 71 -2.72 6.69 -20.30
N LEU A 72 -3.43 5.99 -19.40
CA LEU A 72 -3.33 6.27 -17.96
C LEU A 72 -1.97 5.86 -17.39
N MET A 73 -1.34 4.79 -17.90
CA MET A 73 0.03 4.45 -17.52
C MET A 73 1.06 5.46 -18.03
N TYR A 74 0.84 6.08 -19.18
CA TYR A 74 1.67 7.20 -19.62
C TYR A 74 1.48 8.43 -18.73
N LEU A 75 0.26 8.70 -18.29
CA LEU A 75 0.00 9.77 -17.32
C LEU A 75 0.72 9.49 -15.99
N ALA A 76 0.65 8.26 -15.47
CA ALA A 76 1.39 7.84 -14.27
C ALA A 76 2.91 8.03 -14.46
N PHE A 77 3.44 7.63 -15.61
CA PHE A 77 4.86 7.82 -15.97
C PHE A 77 5.25 9.30 -15.94
N LEU A 78 4.46 10.17 -16.56
CA LEU A 78 4.74 11.61 -16.58
C LEU A 78 4.65 12.23 -15.19
N MET A 79 3.69 11.80 -14.37
CA MET A 79 3.57 12.25 -12.97
C MET A 79 4.78 11.81 -12.14
N HIS A 80 5.23 10.56 -12.26
CA HIS A 80 6.42 10.09 -11.58
C HIS A 80 7.68 10.83 -12.08
N LEU A 81 7.89 10.92 -13.38
CA LEU A 81 9.05 11.60 -13.96
C LEU A 81 9.10 13.07 -13.54
N GLY A 82 7.98 13.79 -13.72
CA GLY A 82 7.87 15.19 -13.36
C GLY A 82 8.07 15.40 -11.86
N GLY A 83 7.44 14.58 -11.01
CA GLY A 83 7.56 14.67 -9.57
C GLY A 83 9.00 14.37 -9.08
N ILE A 84 9.65 13.33 -9.60
CA ILE A 84 11.04 13.00 -9.24
C ILE A 84 11.99 14.14 -9.66
N LEU A 85 11.89 14.60 -10.92
CA LEU A 85 12.74 15.70 -11.39
C LEU A 85 12.47 17.00 -10.63
N LEU A 86 11.21 17.34 -10.41
CA LEU A 86 10.85 18.53 -9.65
C LEU A 86 11.33 18.46 -8.19
N THR A 87 11.40 17.26 -7.57
CA THR A 87 12.03 17.09 -6.27
C THR A 87 13.54 17.34 -6.35
N ILE A 88 14.25 16.73 -7.31
CA ILE A 88 15.71 16.88 -7.47
C ILE A 88 16.11 18.34 -7.70
N TYR A 89 15.31 19.09 -8.47
CA TYR A 89 15.55 20.49 -8.80
C TYR A 89 14.69 21.47 -7.96
N ALA A 90 14.16 21.00 -6.83
CA ALA A 90 13.35 21.84 -5.95
C ALA A 90 14.11 23.08 -5.48
N ASN A 91 13.39 24.18 -5.31
CA ASN A 91 13.92 25.46 -4.84
C ASN A 91 13.20 26.00 -3.60
N GLY A 92 12.32 25.20 -2.98
CA GLY A 92 11.61 25.55 -1.75
C GLY A 92 10.31 24.80 -1.56
N TYR A 93 9.51 25.27 -0.61
CA TYR A 93 8.28 24.63 -0.16
C TYR A 93 7.32 24.26 -1.29
N MET A 94 6.98 25.20 -2.17
CA MET A 94 5.95 24.99 -3.20
C MET A 94 6.38 23.96 -4.24
N SER A 95 7.65 23.95 -4.63
CA SER A 95 8.19 22.94 -5.56
C SER A 95 8.20 21.54 -4.94
N LEU A 96 8.53 21.42 -3.66
CA LEU A 96 8.46 20.14 -2.93
C LEU A 96 7.01 19.67 -2.74
N PHE A 97 6.10 20.57 -2.40
CA PHE A 97 4.67 20.27 -2.29
C PHE A 97 4.12 19.72 -3.61
N LEU A 98 4.35 20.43 -4.72
CA LEU A 98 3.88 20.00 -6.04
C LEU A 98 4.55 18.70 -6.50
N SER A 99 5.83 18.53 -6.26
CA SER A 99 6.56 17.31 -6.65
C SER A 99 6.06 16.08 -5.92
N THR A 100 5.84 16.20 -4.60
CA THR A 100 5.32 15.09 -3.78
C THR A 100 3.87 14.77 -4.14
N LEU A 101 3.06 15.80 -4.41
CA LEU A 101 1.70 15.61 -4.91
C LEU A 101 1.70 14.87 -6.26
N MET A 102 2.55 15.26 -7.22
CA MET A 102 2.68 14.58 -8.50
C MET A 102 3.06 13.10 -8.33
N ILE A 103 4.02 12.80 -7.45
CA ILE A 103 4.40 11.42 -7.13
C ILE A 103 3.21 10.66 -6.55
N GLY A 104 2.49 11.24 -5.59
CA GLY A 104 1.31 10.64 -4.99
C GLY A 104 0.19 10.35 -6.01
N LEU A 105 -0.07 11.29 -6.92
CA LEU A 105 -1.02 11.10 -8.02
C LEU A 105 -0.56 9.99 -8.99
N GLY A 106 0.73 9.93 -9.31
CA GLY A 106 1.34 8.87 -10.11
C GLY A 106 1.16 7.48 -9.46
N ASN A 107 1.43 7.39 -8.16
CA ASN A 107 1.28 6.18 -7.37
C ASN A 107 -0.16 5.62 -7.42
N GLY A 108 -1.15 6.48 -7.19
CA GLY A 108 -2.55 6.07 -7.24
C GLY A 108 -3.00 5.65 -8.65
N MET A 109 -2.48 6.32 -9.68
CA MET A 109 -2.76 5.96 -11.08
C MET A 109 -2.17 4.58 -11.44
N VAL A 110 -0.96 4.26 -10.95
CA VAL A 110 -0.35 2.91 -11.11
C VAL A 110 -1.27 1.85 -10.52
N GLU A 111 -1.76 2.03 -9.31
CA GLU A 111 -2.67 1.07 -8.66
C GLU A 111 -4.01 0.96 -9.40
N ALA A 112 -4.57 2.08 -9.84
CA ALA A 112 -5.84 2.11 -10.58
C ALA A 112 -5.79 1.30 -11.89
N VAL A 113 -4.60 1.25 -12.52
CA VAL A 113 -4.41 0.56 -13.80
C VAL A 113 -3.85 -0.85 -13.60
N CYS A 114 -2.80 -1.01 -12.78
CA CYS A 114 -2.09 -2.29 -12.68
C CYS A 114 -2.91 -3.37 -11.98
N ASN A 115 -3.77 -3.03 -11.01
CA ASN A 115 -4.65 -4.02 -10.38
C ASN A 115 -5.60 -4.69 -11.40
N PRO A 116 -6.43 -3.94 -12.16
CA PRO A 116 -7.27 -4.55 -13.18
C PRO A 116 -6.46 -5.15 -14.33
N LEU A 117 -5.28 -4.61 -14.67
CA LEU A 117 -4.39 -5.18 -15.68
C LEU A 117 -3.93 -6.58 -15.28
N VAL A 118 -3.38 -6.73 -14.07
CA VAL A 118 -2.91 -8.04 -13.55
C VAL A 118 -4.07 -9.03 -13.47
N ALA A 119 -5.23 -8.61 -12.97
CA ALA A 119 -6.43 -9.44 -12.95
C ALA A 119 -6.87 -9.88 -14.35
N SER A 120 -6.79 -9.00 -15.35
CA SER A 120 -7.21 -9.28 -16.73
C SER A 120 -6.25 -10.20 -17.49
N ILE A 121 -4.94 -10.12 -17.23
CA ILE A 121 -3.94 -10.97 -17.91
C ILE A 121 -3.77 -12.34 -17.25
N TYR A 122 -4.24 -12.52 -16.01
CA TYR A 122 -4.20 -13.79 -15.25
C TYR A 122 -5.58 -14.14 -14.67
N PRO A 123 -6.62 -14.30 -15.49
CA PRO A 123 -7.98 -14.53 -15.01
C PRO A 123 -8.13 -15.82 -14.19
N GLU A 124 -7.26 -16.81 -14.44
CA GLU A 124 -7.23 -18.11 -13.77
C GLU A 124 -6.62 -18.09 -12.37
N ASN A 125 -5.81 -17.07 -12.02
CA ASN A 125 -5.00 -16.98 -10.80
C ASN A 125 -4.92 -15.57 -10.23
N LYS A 126 -6.01 -14.82 -10.22
CA LYS A 126 -6.02 -13.39 -9.87
C LYS A 126 -5.42 -13.11 -8.51
N THR A 127 -5.94 -13.75 -7.45
CA THR A 127 -5.45 -13.53 -6.07
C THR A 127 -3.97 -13.84 -5.93
N THR A 128 -3.49 -14.96 -6.50
CA THR A 128 -2.08 -15.31 -6.48
C THR A 128 -1.21 -14.27 -7.19
N LYS A 129 -1.61 -13.86 -8.39
CA LYS A 129 -0.83 -12.89 -9.20
C LYS A 129 -0.86 -11.48 -8.62
N LEU A 130 -1.96 -11.07 -8.02
CA LEU A 130 -2.03 -9.81 -7.28
C LEU A 130 -1.14 -9.85 -6.03
N ASN A 131 -1.05 -10.97 -5.31
CA ASN A 131 -0.07 -11.11 -4.23
C ASN A 131 1.36 -11.01 -4.75
N HIS A 132 1.72 -11.67 -5.86
CA HIS A 132 3.04 -11.57 -6.48
C HIS A 132 3.34 -10.15 -7.02
N PHE A 133 2.34 -9.44 -7.52
CA PHE A 133 2.47 -8.04 -7.91
C PHE A 133 2.73 -7.15 -6.69
N HIS A 134 1.89 -7.26 -5.68
CA HIS A 134 2.00 -6.47 -4.44
C HIS A 134 3.17 -6.86 -3.53
N LEU A 135 3.91 -7.94 -3.81
CA LEU A 135 5.20 -8.24 -3.16
C LEU A 135 6.16 -7.05 -3.27
N TRP A 136 6.13 -6.35 -4.42
CA TRP A 136 7.02 -5.24 -4.70
C TRP A 136 6.70 -3.97 -3.92
N PHE A 137 5.55 -3.90 -3.24
CA PHE A 137 5.24 -2.77 -2.37
C PHE A 137 6.09 -2.81 -1.08
N PRO A 138 5.98 -3.82 -0.19
CA PRO A 138 6.89 -3.91 0.95
C PRO A 138 8.35 -4.14 0.52
N GLY A 139 8.60 -4.90 -0.55
CA GLY A 139 9.95 -5.10 -1.09
C GLY A 139 10.61 -3.81 -1.56
N GLY A 140 9.87 -2.91 -2.18
CA GLY A 140 10.36 -1.60 -2.58
C GLY A 140 10.57 -0.65 -1.40
N ILE A 141 9.76 -0.75 -0.33
CA ILE A 141 10.02 -0.01 0.92
C ILE A 141 11.36 -0.46 1.52
N VAL A 142 11.60 -1.78 1.63
CA VAL A 142 12.89 -2.34 2.09
C VAL A 142 14.05 -1.83 1.23
N LEU A 143 13.91 -1.88 -0.10
CA LEU A 143 14.94 -1.38 -1.03
C LEU A 143 15.16 0.13 -0.86
N GLY A 144 14.10 0.91 -0.76
CA GLY A 144 14.18 2.37 -0.59
C GLY A 144 14.84 2.78 0.73
N THR A 145 14.50 2.09 1.81
CA THR A 145 15.14 2.30 3.11
C THR A 145 16.63 1.93 3.07
N LEU A 146 16.98 0.81 2.41
CA LEU A 146 18.38 0.40 2.23
C LEU A 146 19.15 1.40 1.37
N ILE A 147 18.58 1.86 0.25
CA ILE A 147 19.19 2.90 -0.59
C ILE A 147 19.44 4.16 0.24
N SER A 148 18.44 4.60 1.00
CA SER A 148 18.56 5.79 1.85
C SER A 148 19.68 5.62 2.89
N PHE A 149 19.71 4.49 3.59
CA PHE A 149 20.76 4.19 4.56
C PHE A 149 22.17 4.20 3.94
N VAL A 150 22.37 3.49 2.82
CA VAL A 150 23.68 3.41 2.15
C VAL A 150 24.12 4.77 1.63
N PHE A 151 23.22 5.51 0.97
CA PHE A 151 23.57 6.79 0.35
C PHE A 151 23.84 7.88 1.41
N THR A 152 23.12 7.86 2.53
CA THR A 152 23.40 8.74 3.66
C THR A 152 24.78 8.45 4.25
N ASN A 153 25.16 7.17 4.43
CA ASN A 153 26.49 6.80 4.93
C ASN A 153 27.64 7.10 3.93
N LEU A 154 27.33 7.23 2.64
CA LEU A 154 28.31 7.59 1.58
C LEU A 154 28.32 9.10 1.29
N ASP A 155 27.56 9.91 2.03
CA ASP A 155 27.39 11.36 1.80
C ASP A 155 26.93 11.74 0.37
N TRP A 156 26.17 10.85 -0.29
CA TRP A 156 25.69 11.11 -1.64
C TRP A 156 24.47 12.03 -1.72
N GLY A 157 23.89 12.34 -0.57
CA GLY A 157 22.81 13.31 -0.41
C GLY A 157 21.47 12.84 -1.01
N TRP A 158 20.42 13.57 -0.66
CA TRP A 158 19.03 13.24 -1.01
C TRP A 158 18.72 13.28 -2.51
N LYS A 159 19.42 14.12 -3.30
CA LYS A 159 19.22 14.19 -4.76
C LYS A 159 19.59 12.88 -5.46
N ALA A 160 20.70 12.27 -5.05
CA ALA A 160 21.14 10.99 -5.59
C ALA A 160 20.18 9.87 -5.19
N GLN A 161 19.68 9.88 -3.94
CA GLN A 161 18.65 8.94 -3.48
C GLN A 161 17.39 9.01 -4.36
N MET A 162 16.84 10.20 -4.59
CA MET A 162 15.71 10.41 -5.49
C MET A 162 16.00 9.98 -6.92
N GLY A 163 17.23 10.22 -7.42
CA GLY A 163 17.68 9.82 -8.75
C GLY A 163 17.62 8.31 -8.99
N THR A 164 17.75 7.48 -7.95
CA THR A 164 17.67 6.00 -8.10
C THR A 164 16.30 5.54 -8.61
N MET A 165 15.24 6.29 -8.35
CA MET A 165 13.89 5.98 -8.83
C MET A 165 13.75 6.09 -10.36
N LEU A 166 14.64 6.84 -11.02
CA LEU A 166 14.61 6.99 -12.49
C LEU A 166 14.91 5.68 -13.22
N LEU A 167 15.67 4.75 -12.61
CA LEU A 167 15.97 3.46 -13.21
C LEU A 167 14.73 2.58 -13.37
N PRO A 168 13.99 2.21 -12.31
CA PRO A 168 12.75 1.43 -12.46
C PRO A 168 11.66 2.20 -13.24
N LEU A 169 11.64 3.54 -13.17
CA LEU A 169 10.77 4.37 -13.99
C LEU A 169 11.05 4.17 -15.49
N ALA A 170 12.29 4.26 -15.91
CA ALA A 170 12.68 4.07 -17.31
C ALA A 170 12.34 2.64 -17.80
N ILE A 171 12.55 1.63 -16.94
CA ILE A 171 12.25 0.23 -17.27
C ILE A 171 10.74 0.06 -17.53
N TYR A 172 9.87 0.51 -16.61
CA TYR A 172 8.43 0.32 -16.84
C TYR A 172 7.92 1.17 -18.01
N GLY A 173 8.43 2.39 -18.17
CA GLY A 173 8.09 3.25 -19.30
C GLY A 173 8.44 2.60 -20.63
N TYR A 174 9.65 2.03 -20.74
CA TYR A 174 10.08 1.31 -21.94
C TYR A 174 9.21 0.08 -22.20
N LEU A 175 9.00 -0.78 -21.19
CA LEU A 175 8.22 -2.01 -21.36
C LEU A 175 6.75 -1.71 -21.74
N PHE A 176 6.09 -0.76 -21.08
CA PHE A 176 4.73 -0.38 -21.43
C PHE A 176 4.61 0.28 -22.81
N SER A 177 5.64 1.00 -23.27
CA SER A 177 5.63 1.56 -24.63
C SER A 177 5.60 0.48 -25.71
N LYS A 178 6.27 -0.66 -25.49
CA LYS A 178 6.42 -1.78 -26.43
C LYS A 178 5.28 -2.81 -26.36
N THR A 179 4.41 -2.74 -25.35
CA THR A 179 3.36 -3.73 -25.14
C THR A 179 1.98 -3.20 -25.53
N GLU A 180 1.12 -4.10 -26.00
CA GLU A 180 -0.30 -3.85 -26.19
C GLU A 180 -1.05 -4.22 -24.92
N PHE A 181 -1.94 -3.34 -24.48
CA PHE A 181 -2.76 -3.54 -23.29
C PHE A 181 -4.09 -4.23 -23.67
N PRO A 182 -4.57 -5.14 -22.81
CA PRO A 182 -5.92 -5.69 -22.97
C PRO A 182 -6.96 -4.62 -22.63
N VAL A 183 -8.19 -4.85 -23.05
CA VAL A 183 -9.35 -4.19 -22.46
C VAL A 183 -9.63 -4.79 -21.09
N THR A 184 -10.27 -4.02 -20.20
CA THR A 184 -10.67 -4.53 -18.88
C THR A 184 -11.66 -5.67 -18.97
N GLU A 185 -11.76 -6.51 -17.95
CA GLU A 185 -12.73 -7.60 -17.91
C GLU A 185 -14.17 -7.10 -18.07
N ARG A 186 -14.50 -5.93 -17.47
CA ARG A 186 -15.82 -5.32 -17.60
C ARG A 186 -16.16 -4.98 -19.04
N VAL A 187 -15.26 -4.33 -19.75
CA VAL A 187 -15.45 -3.99 -21.17
C VAL A 187 -15.58 -5.24 -22.02
N LYS A 188 -14.75 -6.25 -21.75
CA LYS A 188 -14.79 -7.54 -22.44
C LYS A 188 -16.10 -8.31 -22.21
N SER A 189 -16.67 -8.25 -21.01
CA SER A 189 -17.92 -8.91 -20.65
C SER A 189 -19.16 -8.14 -21.05
N GLY A 190 -19.04 -6.90 -21.56
CA GLY A 190 -20.16 -6.07 -21.98
C GLY A 190 -21.02 -5.51 -20.84
N VAL A 191 -20.53 -5.54 -19.60
CA VAL A 191 -21.24 -4.94 -18.44
C VAL A 191 -21.31 -3.44 -18.62
N SER A 192 -22.53 -2.87 -18.56
CA SER A 192 -22.73 -1.43 -18.69
C SER A 192 -22.11 -0.64 -17.53
N GLU A 193 -21.79 0.64 -17.74
CA GLU A 193 -21.31 1.49 -16.65
C GLU A 193 -22.34 1.62 -15.52
N ALA A 194 -23.62 1.74 -15.87
CA ALA A 194 -24.71 1.84 -14.88
C ALA A 194 -24.77 0.57 -14.00
N ASP A 195 -24.68 -0.62 -14.61
CA ASP A 195 -24.66 -1.87 -13.86
C ASP A 195 -23.39 -2.00 -13.02
N MET A 196 -22.25 -1.57 -13.53
CA MET A 196 -21.00 -1.53 -12.76
C MET A 196 -21.16 -0.71 -11.48
N TYR A 197 -21.64 0.53 -11.55
CA TYR A 197 -21.88 1.37 -10.36
C TYR A 197 -22.93 0.75 -9.43
N LYS A 198 -23.99 0.14 -9.97
CA LYS A 198 -25.00 -0.56 -9.18
C LYS A 198 -24.39 -1.75 -8.42
N ASN A 199 -23.44 -2.46 -9.04
CA ASN A 199 -22.74 -3.57 -8.40
C ASN A 199 -21.84 -3.14 -7.22
N LEU A 200 -21.41 -1.88 -7.14
CA LEU A 200 -20.71 -1.35 -5.94
C LEU A 200 -21.61 -1.27 -4.70
N LEU A 201 -22.92 -1.28 -4.88
CA LEU A 201 -23.89 -1.24 -3.78
C LEU A 201 -24.30 -2.65 -3.30
N GLN A 202 -23.73 -3.72 -3.87
CA GLN A 202 -23.99 -5.08 -3.40
C GLN A 202 -23.50 -5.26 -1.96
N PRO A 203 -24.28 -5.96 -1.11
CA PRO A 203 -23.93 -6.18 0.29
C PRO A 203 -22.52 -6.77 0.50
N LEU A 204 -22.11 -7.72 -0.37
CA LEU A 204 -20.78 -8.32 -0.29
C LEU A 204 -19.68 -7.32 -0.63
N PHE A 205 -19.88 -6.42 -1.61
CA PHE A 205 -18.90 -5.37 -1.92
C PHE A 205 -18.77 -4.38 -0.77
N LEU A 206 -19.88 -3.89 -0.22
CA LEU A 206 -19.90 -2.97 0.91
C LEU A 206 -19.24 -3.59 2.16
N PHE A 207 -19.51 -4.87 2.42
CA PHE A 207 -18.84 -5.61 3.50
C PHE A 207 -17.32 -5.66 3.28
N MET A 208 -16.87 -6.02 2.07
CA MET A 208 -15.44 -6.05 1.75
C MET A 208 -14.80 -4.66 1.85
N MET A 209 -15.51 -3.61 1.42
CA MET A 209 -15.06 -2.23 1.54
C MET A 209 -14.86 -1.82 3.00
N ILE A 210 -15.80 -2.14 3.88
CA ILE A 210 -15.68 -1.89 5.33
C ILE A 210 -14.48 -2.67 5.91
N CYS A 211 -14.34 -3.95 5.56
CA CYS A 211 -13.18 -4.74 5.97
C CYS A 211 -11.86 -4.14 5.44
N MET A 212 -11.87 -3.55 4.23
CA MET A 212 -10.68 -2.91 3.67
C MET A 212 -10.21 -1.71 4.49
N LEU A 213 -11.13 -0.93 5.08
CA LEU A 213 -10.75 0.15 5.99
C LEU A 213 -9.93 -0.40 7.17
N GLY A 214 -10.42 -1.45 7.83
CA GLY A 214 -9.75 -2.07 8.97
C GLY A 214 -8.43 -2.77 8.61
N THR A 215 -8.37 -3.49 7.47
CA THR A 215 -7.14 -4.16 7.02
C THR A 215 -6.07 -3.15 6.65
N ALA A 216 -6.42 -2.07 5.94
CA ALA A 216 -5.50 -1.01 5.59
C ALA A 216 -4.96 -0.26 6.82
N ILE A 217 -5.82 0.06 7.79
CA ILE A 217 -5.39 0.65 9.05
C ILE A 217 -4.42 -0.30 9.77
N THR A 218 -4.78 -1.59 9.92
CA THR A 218 -3.92 -2.56 10.61
C THR A 218 -2.56 -2.70 9.94
N GLU A 219 -2.49 -2.80 8.61
CA GLU A 219 -1.26 -2.99 7.85
C GLU A 219 -0.45 -1.69 7.74
N LEU A 220 -1.05 -0.65 7.15
CA LEU A 220 -0.31 0.54 6.71
C LEU A 220 -0.09 1.57 7.81
N PHE A 221 -1.09 1.81 8.69
CA PHE A 221 -0.90 2.71 9.81
C PHE A 221 0.20 2.18 10.73
N THR A 222 0.10 0.93 11.18
CA THR A 222 1.10 0.33 12.05
C THR A 222 2.48 0.36 11.38
N GLY A 223 2.59 0.01 10.10
CA GLY A 223 3.86 0.04 9.37
C GLY A 223 4.48 1.43 9.25
N GLN A 224 3.67 2.48 9.06
CA GLN A 224 4.17 3.86 8.93
C GLN A 224 4.48 4.52 10.29
N TYR A 225 3.76 4.16 11.35
CA TYR A 225 3.89 4.76 12.67
C TYR A 225 4.76 3.95 13.65
N ILE A 226 5.18 2.75 13.27
CA ILE A 226 5.92 1.83 14.15
C ILE A 226 7.23 2.46 14.67
N ASP A 227 7.91 3.24 13.83
CA ASP A 227 9.13 3.95 14.21
C ASP A 227 8.83 5.01 15.28
N VAL A 228 7.82 5.83 15.08
CA VAL A 228 7.40 6.88 16.03
C VAL A 228 6.95 6.27 17.35
N LEU A 229 6.10 5.23 17.29
CA LEU A 229 5.49 4.65 18.49
C LEU A 229 6.47 3.82 19.32
N LEU A 230 7.51 3.28 18.71
CA LEU A 230 8.48 2.40 19.37
C LEU A 230 9.89 3.00 19.46
N HIS A 231 10.09 4.24 19.00
CA HIS A 231 11.40 4.91 19.05
C HIS A 231 11.96 4.99 20.48
N SER A 232 11.11 5.30 21.44
CA SER A 232 11.47 5.35 22.87
C SER A 232 11.61 3.95 23.53
N VAL A 233 11.14 2.88 22.87
CA VAL A 233 11.25 1.48 23.32
C VAL A 233 12.52 0.83 22.77
N SER A 234 12.95 1.20 21.56
CA SER A 234 14.12 0.64 20.87
C SER A 234 14.81 1.70 20.04
N GLU A 235 16.13 1.88 20.26
CA GLU A 235 16.98 2.72 19.41
C GLU A 235 17.00 2.27 17.93
N ASN A 236 16.61 1.03 17.67
CA ASN A 236 16.57 0.43 16.34
C ASN A 236 15.14 0.21 15.82
N ALA A 237 14.21 1.11 16.13
CA ALA A 237 12.81 0.97 15.72
C ALA A 237 12.63 0.83 14.20
N ILE A 238 13.47 1.44 13.38
CA ILE A 238 13.49 1.29 11.92
C ILE A 238 13.73 -0.16 11.48
N LEU A 239 14.47 -0.96 12.25
CA LEU A 239 14.67 -2.37 11.96
C LEU A 239 13.38 -3.20 12.14
N ILE A 240 12.45 -2.74 12.98
CA ILE A 240 11.14 -3.36 13.17
C ILE A 240 10.34 -3.26 11.87
N LEU A 241 10.33 -2.07 11.23
CA LEU A 241 9.73 -1.87 9.92
C LEU A 241 10.44 -2.71 8.84
N PHE A 242 11.76 -2.76 8.85
CA PHE A 242 12.54 -3.56 7.92
C PHE A 242 12.20 -5.05 8.01
N ILE A 243 12.13 -5.61 9.24
CA ILE A 243 11.80 -7.02 9.47
C ILE A 243 10.36 -7.31 9.05
N SER A 244 9.39 -6.50 9.47
CA SER A 244 7.98 -6.70 9.12
C SER A 244 7.76 -6.65 7.60
N SER A 245 8.32 -5.65 6.93
CA SER A 245 8.23 -5.51 5.47
C SER A 245 8.99 -6.62 4.72
N GLY A 246 10.12 -7.08 5.26
CA GLY A 246 10.88 -8.22 4.73
C GLY A 246 10.08 -9.52 4.79
N VAL A 247 9.45 -9.80 5.93
CA VAL A 247 8.57 -10.97 6.10
C VAL A 247 7.37 -10.90 5.18
N MET A 248 6.74 -9.72 5.03
CA MET A 248 5.65 -9.51 4.07
C MET A 248 6.09 -9.81 2.63
N THR A 249 7.26 -9.32 2.24
CA THR A 249 7.82 -9.55 0.90
C THR A 249 8.00 -11.05 0.63
N LEU A 250 8.65 -11.76 1.54
CA LEU A 250 8.86 -13.20 1.42
C LEU A 250 7.53 -13.97 1.43
N GLY A 251 6.62 -13.64 2.32
CA GLY A 251 5.30 -14.26 2.43
C GLY A 251 4.45 -14.10 1.17
N ARG A 252 4.42 -12.90 0.57
CA ARG A 252 3.73 -12.66 -0.72
C ARG A 252 4.36 -13.45 -1.87
N GLY A 253 5.67 -13.71 -1.83
CA GLY A 253 6.35 -14.59 -2.77
C GLY A 253 5.85 -16.05 -2.70
N LEU A 254 5.44 -16.51 -1.51
CA LEU A 254 4.92 -17.85 -1.27
C LEU A 254 3.39 -17.97 -1.41
N ALA A 255 2.72 -16.91 -1.87
CA ALA A 255 1.24 -16.82 -1.92
C ALA A 255 0.59 -17.97 -2.69
N GLU A 256 1.23 -18.51 -3.74
CA GLU A 256 0.64 -19.59 -4.54
C GLU A 256 0.33 -20.84 -3.71
N GLY A 257 1.27 -21.26 -2.85
CA GLY A 257 1.06 -22.40 -1.94
C GLY A 257 -0.03 -22.12 -0.90
N VAL A 258 -0.04 -20.91 -0.36
CA VAL A 258 -0.99 -20.48 0.68
C VAL A 258 -2.42 -20.38 0.11
N VAL A 259 -2.59 -19.78 -1.07
CA VAL A 259 -3.91 -19.68 -1.76
C VAL A 259 -4.50 -21.06 -2.05
N LYS A 260 -3.68 -22.00 -2.53
CA LYS A 260 -4.12 -23.38 -2.82
C LYS A 260 -4.60 -24.13 -1.57
N THR A 261 -4.01 -23.82 -0.42
CA THR A 261 -4.30 -24.54 0.84
C THR A 261 -5.43 -23.89 1.63
N LEU A 262 -5.42 -22.55 1.77
CA LEU A 262 -6.32 -21.84 2.68
C LEU A 262 -7.51 -21.18 2.01
N THR A 263 -7.54 -21.06 0.69
CA THR A 263 -8.47 -20.20 -0.05
C THR A 263 -8.28 -18.70 0.28
N PRO A 264 -8.76 -17.74 -0.54
CA PRO A 264 -8.63 -16.32 -0.23
C PRO A 264 -9.29 -15.91 1.11
N THR A 265 -10.45 -16.48 1.44
CA THR A 265 -11.14 -16.16 2.69
C THR A 265 -10.45 -16.75 3.92
N GLY A 266 -9.87 -17.94 3.80
CA GLY A 266 -9.05 -18.55 4.85
C GLY A 266 -7.73 -17.79 5.08
N MET A 267 -7.13 -17.25 4.01
CA MET A 267 -5.95 -16.38 4.11
C MET A 267 -6.28 -15.11 4.89
N LEU A 268 -7.39 -14.43 4.56
CA LEU A 268 -7.83 -13.22 5.27
C LEU A 268 -8.08 -13.50 6.76
N LEU A 269 -8.76 -14.60 7.09
CA LEU A 269 -8.99 -15.00 8.48
C LEU A 269 -7.68 -15.29 9.21
N GLY A 270 -6.80 -16.09 8.61
CA GLY A 270 -5.47 -16.40 9.20
C GLY A 270 -4.65 -15.13 9.42
N SER A 271 -4.64 -14.23 8.42
CA SER A 271 -3.98 -12.93 8.51
C SER A 271 -4.53 -12.08 9.67
N ALA A 272 -5.85 -12.01 9.85
CA ALA A 272 -6.44 -11.23 10.93
C ALA A 272 -6.08 -11.78 12.32
N VAL A 273 -6.10 -13.11 12.48
CA VAL A 273 -5.73 -13.76 13.76
C VAL A 273 -4.23 -13.56 14.06
N VAL A 274 -3.36 -13.78 13.08
CA VAL A 274 -1.90 -13.64 13.28
C VAL A 274 -1.50 -12.17 13.47
N SER A 275 -2.13 -11.22 12.75
CA SER A 275 -1.87 -9.79 12.95
C SER A 275 -2.35 -9.29 14.31
N THR A 276 -3.45 -9.85 14.83
CA THR A 276 -3.90 -9.57 16.21
C THR A 276 -2.81 -9.96 17.22
N LEU A 277 -2.27 -11.17 17.09
CA LEU A 277 -1.19 -11.64 17.95
C LEU A 277 0.08 -10.77 17.78
N GLY A 278 0.49 -10.49 16.55
CA GLY A 278 1.68 -9.68 16.26
C GLY A 278 1.58 -8.27 16.81
N LEU A 279 0.44 -7.60 16.63
CA LEU A 279 0.19 -6.25 17.15
C LEU A 279 0.12 -6.24 18.69
N TYR A 280 -0.49 -7.26 19.30
CA TYR A 280 -0.48 -7.43 20.76
C TYR A 280 0.97 -7.57 21.30
N LEU A 281 1.78 -8.39 20.65
CA LEU A 281 3.19 -8.57 21.04
C LEU A 281 3.98 -7.26 20.87
N LEU A 282 3.80 -6.52 19.77
CA LEU A 282 4.43 -5.21 19.56
C LEU A 282 4.06 -4.19 20.67
N ALA A 283 2.83 -4.26 21.16
CA ALA A 283 2.33 -3.37 22.20
C ALA A 283 2.77 -3.77 23.63
N THR A 284 3.34 -4.95 23.83
CA THR A 284 3.59 -5.51 25.18
C THR A 284 5.01 -6.00 25.42
N GLN A 285 5.77 -6.29 24.37
CA GLN A 285 7.11 -6.85 24.50
C GLN A 285 8.19 -5.76 24.47
N ASP A 286 9.40 -6.12 24.93
CA ASP A 286 10.58 -5.27 25.01
C ASP A 286 11.82 -5.95 24.42
N GLY A 287 12.86 -5.15 24.18
CA GLY A 287 14.17 -5.63 23.77
C GLY A 287 14.13 -6.48 22.50
N GLY A 288 14.89 -7.60 22.48
CA GLY A 288 14.97 -8.48 21.31
C GLY A 288 13.64 -9.14 20.90
N MET A 289 12.67 -9.23 21.80
CA MET A 289 11.35 -9.77 21.49
C MET A 289 10.54 -8.85 20.57
N LEU A 290 10.85 -7.57 20.48
CA LEU A 290 10.23 -6.66 19.51
C LEU A 290 10.48 -7.09 18.06
N PHE A 291 11.66 -7.64 17.75
CA PHE A 291 11.98 -8.13 16.41
C PHE A 291 11.17 -9.39 16.04
N VAL A 292 10.98 -10.29 17.02
CA VAL A 292 10.09 -11.45 16.85
C VAL A 292 8.63 -10.98 16.66
N SER A 293 8.20 -10.02 17.45
CA SER A 293 6.87 -9.41 17.35
C SER A 293 6.63 -8.78 15.98
N ALA A 294 7.65 -8.08 15.44
CA ALA A 294 7.62 -7.51 14.09
C ALA A 294 7.50 -8.58 13.00
N ALA A 295 8.21 -9.70 13.14
CA ALA A 295 8.11 -10.81 12.20
C ALA A 295 6.71 -11.46 12.25
N VAL A 296 6.14 -11.67 13.43
CA VAL A 296 4.78 -12.21 13.59
C VAL A 296 3.74 -11.23 13.04
N PHE A 297 3.89 -9.93 13.32
CA PHE A 297 3.01 -8.91 12.77
C PHE A 297 3.10 -8.85 11.25
N GLY A 298 4.33 -8.80 10.68
CA GLY A 298 4.56 -8.80 9.24
C GLY A 298 3.94 -10.02 8.54
N LEU A 299 4.06 -11.23 9.16
CA LEU A 299 3.39 -12.43 8.67
C LEU A 299 1.87 -12.27 8.68
N GLY A 300 1.32 -11.71 9.76
CA GLY A 300 -0.12 -11.46 9.90
C GLY A 300 -0.68 -10.55 8.82
N VAL A 301 -0.05 -9.42 8.56
CA VAL A 301 -0.56 -8.44 7.58
C VAL A 301 -0.19 -8.76 6.11
N THR A 302 0.63 -9.78 5.89
CA THR A 302 1.19 -10.14 4.57
C THR A 302 0.13 -10.18 3.46
N PHE A 303 -1.01 -10.81 3.72
CA PHE A 303 -2.00 -11.12 2.69
C PHE A 303 -3.22 -10.18 2.67
N PHE A 304 -3.29 -9.18 3.53
CA PHE A 304 -4.48 -8.32 3.60
C PHE A 304 -4.77 -7.62 2.28
N TRP A 305 -3.95 -6.65 1.90
CA TRP A 305 -4.21 -5.80 0.75
C TRP A 305 -4.41 -6.58 -0.55
N PRO A 306 -3.46 -7.43 -1.01
CA PRO A 306 -3.60 -8.09 -2.30
C PRO A 306 -4.71 -9.13 -2.33
N THR A 307 -5.01 -9.78 -1.21
CA THR A 307 -6.10 -10.78 -1.15
C THR A 307 -7.46 -10.13 -1.10
N MET A 308 -7.61 -8.96 -0.45
CA MET A 308 -8.84 -8.17 -0.50
C MET A 308 -9.17 -7.74 -1.94
N ILE A 309 -8.19 -7.19 -2.66
CA ILE A 309 -8.32 -6.82 -4.08
C ILE A 309 -8.60 -8.07 -4.95
N GLY A 310 -7.84 -9.13 -4.73
CA GLY A 310 -8.00 -10.41 -5.44
C GLY A 310 -9.38 -11.03 -5.23
N PHE A 311 -9.89 -11.04 -4.01
CA PHE A 311 -11.23 -11.55 -3.69
C PHE A 311 -12.32 -10.78 -4.45
N VAL A 312 -12.24 -9.46 -4.49
CA VAL A 312 -13.20 -8.63 -5.25
C VAL A 312 -13.07 -8.90 -6.74
N ALA A 313 -11.86 -8.99 -7.29
CA ALA A 313 -11.63 -9.31 -8.70
C ALA A 313 -12.19 -10.69 -9.11
N GLU A 314 -12.16 -11.67 -8.20
CA GLU A 314 -12.65 -13.03 -8.46
C GLU A 314 -14.17 -13.18 -8.25
N ASN A 315 -14.71 -12.62 -7.17
CA ASN A 315 -16.07 -12.87 -6.72
C ASN A 315 -17.07 -11.79 -7.13
N LEU A 316 -16.59 -10.60 -7.49
CA LEU A 316 -17.40 -9.43 -7.87
C LEU A 316 -16.89 -8.77 -9.17
N PRO A 317 -16.64 -9.55 -10.26
CA PRO A 317 -16.02 -9.04 -11.49
C PRO A 317 -16.83 -7.91 -12.15
N ASN A 318 -18.14 -7.86 -11.93
CA ASN A 318 -19.02 -6.83 -12.46
C ASN A 318 -18.79 -5.43 -11.85
N THR A 319 -18.04 -5.31 -10.74
CA THR A 319 -17.63 -4.02 -10.18
C THR A 319 -16.52 -3.36 -11.02
N GLY A 320 -15.90 -4.13 -11.92
CA GLY A 320 -14.88 -3.66 -12.85
C GLY A 320 -13.65 -3.05 -12.19
N ALA A 321 -12.92 -2.26 -12.94
CA ALA A 321 -11.76 -1.54 -12.44
C ALA A 321 -12.12 -0.51 -11.35
N VAL A 322 -13.30 0.09 -11.43
CA VAL A 322 -13.81 1.03 -10.42
C VAL A 322 -13.92 0.34 -9.05
N GLY A 323 -14.42 -0.90 -8.99
CA GLY A 323 -14.51 -1.65 -7.74
C GLY A 323 -13.15 -1.84 -7.07
N LEU A 324 -12.14 -2.26 -7.83
CA LEU A 324 -10.77 -2.43 -7.31
C LEU A 324 -10.15 -1.10 -6.85
N SER A 325 -10.38 -0.03 -7.62
CA SER A 325 -9.87 1.31 -7.30
C SER A 325 -10.56 1.91 -6.08
N VAL A 326 -11.88 1.77 -5.95
CA VAL A 326 -12.62 2.25 -4.78
C VAL A 326 -12.20 1.50 -3.52
N MET A 327 -11.98 0.17 -3.61
CA MET A 327 -11.44 -0.62 -2.50
C MET A 327 -10.10 -0.07 -2.01
N GLY A 328 -9.13 0.08 -2.90
CA GLY A 328 -7.81 0.57 -2.51
C GLY A 328 -7.84 2.04 -2.03
N ALA A 329 -8.59 2.90 -2.72
CA ALA A 329 -8.74 4.30 -2.31
C ALA A 329 -9.39 4.44 -0.93
N ALA A 330 -10.42 3.64 -0.63
CA ALA A 330 -11.06 3.62 0.68
C ALA A 330 -10.06 3.21 1.77
N GLY A 331 -9.23 2.18 1.52
CA GLY A 331 -8.16 1.78 2.42
C GLY A 331 -7.16 2.89 2.68
N MET A 332 -6.62 3.53 1.64
CA MET A 332 -5.66 4.64 1.78
C MET A 332 -6.26 5.85 2.49
N PHE A 333 -7.51 6.17 2.19
CA PHE A 333 -8.23 7.26 2.85
C PHE A 333 -8.45 6.98 4.34
N ALA A 334 -8.84 5.75 4.69
CA ALA A 334 -8.99 5.33 6.08
C ALA A 334 -7.67 5.44 6.86
N VAL A 335 -6.55 5.01 6.27
CA VAL A 335 -5.21 5.18 6.87
C VAL A 335 -4.92 6.65 7.12
N SER A 336 -5.13 7.52 6.12
CA SER A 336 -4.87 8.96 6.25
C SER A 336 -5.65 9.60 7.40
N LEU A 337 -6.95 9.30 7.53
CA LEU A 337 -7.77 9.80 8.63
C LEU A 337 -7.35 9.22 9.98
N TYR A 338 -7.04 7.92 10.02
CA TYR A 338 -6.63 7.25 11.25
C TYR A 338 -5.27 7.76 11.75
N MET A 339 -4.33 8.03 10.84
CA MET A 339 -3.03 8.63 11.18
C MET A 339 -3.21 10.00 11.87
N GLN A 340 -4.08 10.85 11.33
CA GLN A 340 -4.35 12.16 11.93
C GLN A 340 -5.01 12.03 13.31
N ALA A 341 -6.00 11.15 13.45
CA ALA A 341 -6.69 10.92 14.72
C ALA A 341 -5.76 10.35 15.78
N MET A 342 -4.92 9.36 15.42
CA MET A 342 -3.99 8.72 16.36
C MET A 342 -2.76 9.59 16.65
N GLY A 343 -2.34 10.45 15.72
CA GLY A 343 -1.31 11.45 15.98
C GLY A 343 -1.73 12.41 17.09
N GLY A 344 -2.91 13.03 16.96
CA GLY A 344 -3.46 13.88 18.01
C GLY A 344 -3.73 13.15 19.33
N TYR A 345 -4.14 11.88 19.27
CA TYR A 345 -4.32 11.06 20.47
C TYR A 345 -2.96 10.80 21.16
N TYR A 346 -1.92 10.45 20.41
CA TYR A 346 -0.55 10.25 20.93
C TYR A 346 -0.01 11.52 21.60
N GLU A 347 -0.15 12.68 20.96
CA GLU A 347 0.28 13.97 21.53
C GLU A 347 -0.43 14.27 22.86
N GLY A 348 -1.72 13.97 22.96
CA GLY A 348 -2.47 14.10 24.22
C GLY A 348 -1.97 13.15 25.31
N LEU A 349 -1.59 11.91 24.96
CA LEU A 349 -1.08 10.94 25.92
C LEU A 349 0.30 11.30 26.45
N VAL A 350 1.21 11.83 25.61
CA VAL A 350 2.56 12.24 26.00
C VAL A 350 2.54 13.38 27.05
N GLY A 351 1.46 14.17 27.09
CA GLY A 351 1.24 15.15 28.15
C GLY A 351 0.96 14.53 29.54
N ASP A 352 0.40 13.32 29.58
CA ASP A 352 -0.06 12.66 30.79
C ASP A 352 0.82 11.47 31.23
N MET A 353 1.57 10.85 30.28
CA MET A 353 2.41 9.67 30.51
C MET A 353 3.70 9.75 29.71
N ASN A 354 4.65 8.81 29.94
CA ASN A 354 5.88 8.76 29.16
C ASN A 354 5.64 8.26 27.72
N ASP A 355 6.55 8.60 26.80
CA ASP A 355 6.46 8.30 25.37
C ASP A 355 6.31 6.80 25.07
N VAL A 356 6.98 5.94 25.87
CA VAL A 356 6.88 4.46 25.74
C VAL A 356 5.46 3.99 25.94
N GLU A 357 4.83 4.42 27.04
CA GLU A 357 3.46 3.99 27.38
C GLU A 357 2.44 4.64 26.43
N ALA A 358 2.66 5.88 26.00
CA ALA A 358 1.83 6.55 25.00
C ALA A 358 1.84 5.76 23.67
N GLY A 359 3.02 5.40 23.16
CA GLY A 359 3.16 4.60 21.94
C GLY A 359 2.45 3.24 22.04
N ARG A 360 2.67 2.54 23.15
CA ARG A 360 2.00 1.26 23.44
C ARG A 360 0.48 1.38 23.54
N THR A 361 -0.01 2.48 24.11
CA THR A 361 -1.45 2.75 24.23
C THR A 361 -2.08 2.94 22.86
N VAL A 362 -1.42 3.63 21.93
CA VAL A 362 -1.88 3.76 20.54
C VAL A 362 -1.92 2.39 19.85
N LEU A 363 -0.88 1.56 20.03
CA LEU A 363 -0.87 0.20 19.45
C LEU A 363 -1.98 -0.68 20.04
N ARG A 364 -2.23 -0.61 21.37
CA ARG A 364 -3.36 -1.32 22.02
C ARG A 364 -4.71 -0.86 21.51
N THR A 365 -4.86 0.45 21.26
CA THR A 365 -6.10 0.99 20.68
C THR A 365 -6.30 0.46 19.25
N THR A 366 -5.24 0.39 18.46
CA THR A 366 -5.28 -0.14 17.09
C THR A 366 -5.61 -1.64 17.05
N LEU A 367 -5.33 -2.38 18.11
CA LEU A 367 -5.60 -3.83 18.25
C LEU A 367 -7.08 -4.19 18.03
N PHE A 368 -8.00 -3.25 18.31
CA PHE A 368 -9.43 -3.44 18.04
C PHE A 368 -9.70 -3.81 16.57
N MET A 369 -8.95 -3.23 15.62
CA MET A 369 -9.17 -3.46 14.19
C MET A 369 -8.98 -4.93 13.78
N PRO A 370 -7.82 -5.59 14.00
CA PRO A 370 -7.64 -6.98 13.59
C PRO A 370 -8.49 -7.96 14.41
N ILE A 371 -8.92 -7.62 15.63
CA ILE A 371 -9.87 -8.42 16.41
C ILE A 371 -11.22 -8.46 15.71
N VAL A 372 -11.77 -7.29 15.35
CA VAL A 372 -13.06 -7.20 14.62
C VAL A 372 -12.96 -7.87 13.26
N LEU A 373 -11.85 -7.68 12.56
CA LEU A 373 -11.59 -8.35 11.27
C LEU A 373 -11.55 -9.87 11.40
N SER A 374 -11.00 -10.41 12.49
CA SER A 374 -11.00 -11.86 12.75
C SER A 374 -12.42 -12.43 12.80
N ALA A 375 -13.34 -11.75 13.49
CA ALA A 375 -14.75 -12.14 13.54
C ALA A 375 -15.44 -11.96 12.16
N ALA A 376 -15.19 -10.83 11.48
CA ALA A 376 -15.75 -10.54 10.16
C ALA A 376 -15.30 -11.57 9.11
N PHE A 377 -14.02 -11.91 9.06
CA PHE A 377 -13.49 -12.90 8.11
C PHE A 377 -13.85 -14.34 8.47
N ALA A 378 -14.07 -14.66 9.76
CA ALA A 378 -14.66 -15.93 10.13
C ALA A 378 -16.08 -16.08 9.57
N GLY A 379 -16.91 -15.04 9.70
CA GLY A 379 -18.23 -14.97 9.07
C GLY A 379 -18.17 -15.09 7.55
N LEU A 380 -17.26 -14.36 6.89
CA LEU A 380 -17.06 -14.43 5.43
C LEU A 380 -16.63 -15.84 4.99
N TYR A 381 -15.71 -16.46 5.72
CA TYR A 381 -15.24 -17.83 5.42
C TYR A 381 -16.39 -18.85 5.44
N VAL A 382 -17.23 -18.80 6.48
CA VAL A 382 -18.41 -19.67 6.61
C VAL A 382 -19.43 -19.39 5.49
N TYR A 383 -19.69 -18.10 5.21
CA TYR A 383 -20.60 -17.69 4.15
C TYR A 383 -20.16 -18.23 2.78
N MET A 384 -18.90 -18.01 2.40
CA MET A 384 -18.37 -18.44 1.10
C MET A 384 -18.29 -19.96 0.98
N ARG A 385 -17.99 -20.66 2.06
CA ARG A 385 -18.00 -22.14 2.08
C ARG A 385 -19.41 -22.69 1.81
N LYS A 386 -20.45 -22.09 2.39
CA LYS A 386 -21.84 -22.49 2.11
C LYS A 386 -22.26 -22.16 0.69
N ARG A 387 -21.89 -20.99 0.17
CA ARG A 387 -22.18 -20.56 -1.19
C ARG A 387 -21.57 -21.47 -2.26
N ASN A 388 -20.34 -21.96 -2.02
CA ASN A 388 -19.64 -22.83 -2.96
C ASN A 388 -20.08 -24.31 -2.86
N ALA A 389 -20.81 -24.68 -1.82
CA ALA A 389 -21.37 -26.03 -1.63
C ALA A 389 -22.81 -26.16 -2.15
N ALA A 390 -23.48 -25.03 -2.40
CA ALA A 390 -24.82 -24.96 -3.00
C ALA A 390 -24.75 -24.83 -4.53
#